data_f586a1816d7df72dbbd5bda6fd7cfd76
#
_entry.id   f586a1816d7df72dbbd5bda6fd7cfd76
#
_cell.length_a   1.000
_cell.length_b   1.000
_cell.length_c   1.000
_cell.angle_alpha   90.00
_cell.angle_beta   90.00
_cell.angle_gamma   90.00
#
_symmetry.space_group_name_H-M   'P 1'
#
loop_
_entity.id
_entity.type
_entity.pdbx_description
1 polymer ?
#
loop_
_entity_poly.entity_id
_entity_poly.type
_entity_poly.pdbx_seq_one_letter_code
_entity_poly.pdbx_strand_id
1 'polypeptide(L)'
;YAFMNGNGEMLDAQPMAKISVGKKQIDMPSATAALGYVKTTVDNPKAESIKIEKTSEGTSWGTVYVQFFQKASEVADNGSGLKIKREIVNAENTPLTVGSRITVRITVESSRNMDFVQIADRRAACMEPVNQLSGYRDGAYITPKDNATYYYIDQLPKGKHVIETEYYIDRAGSYETGTCTAECAYSPEFRAVA
;
A
#
# COMPACT_ATOMS: atom_id res chain seq x y z
N TYR A 1 -21.70 -13.19 20.93
CA TYR A 1 -22.65 -13.23 22.06
C TYR A 1 -21.95 -13.23 23.41
N ALA A 2 -20.98 -14.12 23.63
CA ALA A 2 -20.20 -14.18 24.90
C ALA A 2 -19.42 -12.89 25.16
N PHE A 3 -18.79 -12.32 24.15
CA PHE A 3 -18.07 -11.05 24.24
C PHE A 3 -19.00 -9.89 24.56
N MET A 4 -20.17 -9.82 23.93
CA MET A 4 -21.18 -8.79 24.15
C MET A 4 -21.77 -8.90 25.56
N ASN A 5 -22.06 -10.10 26.04
CA ASN A 5 -22.58 -10.32 27.41
C ASN A 5 -21.52 -10.11 28.50
N GLY A 6 -20.25 -10.37 28.21
CA GLY A 6 -19.15 -10.13 29.17
C GLY A 6 -18.78 -8.68 29.35
N ASN A 7 -19.21 -7.80 28.43
CA ASN A 7 -18.92 -6.37 28.42
C ASN A 7 -20.21 -5.55 28.29
N GLY A 8 -21.12 -5.70 29.23
CA GLY A 8 -22.46 -5.05 29.21
C GLY A 8 -22.41 -3.54 28.94
N GLU A 9 -21.41 -2.85 29.47
CA GLU A 9 -21.21 -1.40 29.26
C GLU A 9 -20.90 -1.03 27.79
N MET A 10 -20.46 -1.96 26.95
CA MET A 10 -20.22 -1.68 25.54
C MET A 10 -21.49 -1.48 24.72
N LEU A 11 -22.63 -1.94 25.25
CA LEU A 11 -23.94 -1.82 24.60
C LEU A 11 -24.73 -0.59 25.09
N ASP A 12 -24.25 0.08 26.13
CA ASP A 12 -24.91 1.28 26.64
C ASP A 12 -24.81 2.42 25.62
N ALA A 13 -25.90 3.15 25.47
CA ALA A 13 -25.96 4.33 24.63
C ALA A 13 -25.04 5.42 25.20
N GLN A 14 -23.85 5.53 24.61
CA GLN A 14 -22.89 6.55 25.04
C GLN A 14 -23.00 7.82 24.18
N PRO A 15 -22.80 9.01 24.77
CA PRO A 15 -22.69 10.22 24.00
C PRO A 15 -21.58 10.10 22.96
N MET A 16 -21.88 10.54 21.74
CA MET A 16 -20.90 10.49 20.66
C MET A 16 -19.74 11.44 20.93
N ALA A 17 -18.55 11.04 20.50
CA ALA A 17 -17.39 11.91 20.53
C ALA A 17 -17.61 13.13 19.62
N LYS A 18 -17.15 14.30 20.03
CA LYS A 18 -17.11 15.49 19.19
C LYS A 18 -15.87 15.43 18.31
N ILE A 19 -16.05 15.60 17.01
CA ILE A 19 -14.96 15.59 16.04
C ILE A 19 -14.84 16.98 15.43
N SER A 20 -13.61 17.48 15.38
CA SER A 20 -13.28 18.73 14.70
C SER A 20 -12.15 18.50 13.72
N VAL A 21 -12.27 19.07 12.52
CA VAL A 21 -11.25 19.08 11.48
C VAL A 21 -10.71 20.50 11.36
N GLY A 22 -9.48 20.69 11.79
CA GLY A 22 -8.93 22.03 12.02
C GLY A 22 -9.75 22.80 13.06
N LYS A 23 -10.27 23.96 12.68
CA LYS A 23 -11.10 24.80 13.55
C LYS A 23 -12.61 24.53 13.46
N LYS A 24 -13.03 23.66 12.53
CA LYS A 24 -14.46 23.40 12.25
C LYS A 24 -14.89 22.11 12.96
N GLN A 25 -15.89 22.23 13.84
CA GLN A 25 -16.57 21.06 14.37
C GLN A 25 -17.43 20.44 13.27
N ILE A 26 -17.39 19.10 13.18
CA ILE A 26 -18.17 18.33 12.24
C ILE A 26 -19.51 17.96 12.86
N ASP A 27 -20.59 18.26 12.15
CA ASP A 27 -21.91 17.80 12.53
C ASP A 27 -21.99 16.28 12.32
N MET A 28 -22.19 15.57 13.40
CA MET A 28 -22.27 14.12 13.37
C MET A 28 -23.69 13.70 13.05
N PRO A 29 -23.91 12.82 12.05
CA PRO A 29 -25.23 12.26 11.80
C PRO A 29 -25.67 11.44 13.01
N SER A 30 -26.97 11.20 13.13
CA SER A 30 -27.51 10.33 14.19
C SER A 30 -26.92 8.92 14.04
N ALA A 31 -26.57 8.31 15.18
CA ALA A 31 -26.06 6.94 15.18
C ALA A 31 -27.07 5.96 14.57
N THR A 32 -26.57 4.98 13.83
CA THR A 32 -27.41 3.86 13.38
C THR A 32 -27.90 3.12 14.62
N ALA A 33 -29.20 2.90 14.68
CA ALA A 33 -29.84 2.24 15.82
C ALA A 33 -29.14 0.93 16.21
N ALA A 34 -28.93 0.74 17.49
CA ALA A 34 -28.31 -0.43 18.13
C ALA A 34 -26.79 -0.64 17.88
N LEU A 35 -26.15 0.08 17.00
CA LEU A 35 -24.72 -0.12 16.71
C LEU A 35 -23.80 0.96 17.27
N GLY A 36 -24.33 2.13 17.66
CA GLY A 36 -23.51 3.27 18.11
C GLY A 36 -22.46 3.72 17.08
N TYR A 37 -22.63 3.32 15.81
CA TYR A 37 -21.68 3.57 14.73
C TYR A 37 -22.09 4.79 13.91
N VAL A 38 -21.12 5.65 13.64
CA VAL A 38 -21.29 6.80 12.75
C VAL A 38 -20.10 6.87 11.79
N LYS A 39 -20.39 7.11 10.53
CA LYS A 39 -19.40 7.42 9.52
C LYS A 39 -19.74 8.76 8.88
N THR A 40 -18.77 9.63 8.79
CA THR A 40 -18.90 10.91 8.09
C THR A 40 -17.70 11.12 7.17
N THR A 41 -17.92 11.86 6.10
CA THR A 41 -16.90 12.23 5.13
C THR A 41 -16.76 13.74 5.11
N VAL A 42 -15.54 14.23 5.05
CA VAL A 42 -15.23 15.64 4.91
C VAL A 42 -14.45 15.81 3.62
N ASP A 43 -15.07 16.44 2.64
CA ASP A 43 -14.44 16.68 1.34
C ASP A 43 -13.47 17.87 1.41
N ASN A 44 -12.30 17.68 0.81
CA ASN A 44 -11.25 18.70 0.67
C ASN A 44 -10.93 19.47 1.99
N PRO A 45 -10.65 18.81 3.12
CA PRO A 45 -10.36 19.48 4.35
C PRO A 45 -9.03 20.25 4.23
N LYS A 46 -9.08 21.56 4.34
CA LYS A 46 -7.90 22.40 4.48
C LYS A 46 -7.49 22.45 5.96
N ALA A 47 -7.05 21.31 6.48
CA ALA A 47 -6.76 21.18 7.91
C ALA A 47 -5.60 20.21 8.13
N GLU A 48 -4.71 20.57 9.04
CA GLU A 48 -3.53 19.81 9.43
C GLU A 48 -3.76 18.92 10.66
N SER A 49 -4.93 19.03 11.29
CA SER A 49 -5.23 18.31 12.52
C SER A 49 -6.69 17.88 12.60
N ILE A 50 -6.89 16.73 13.23
CA ILE A 50 -8.21 16.22 13.62
C ILE A 50 -8.20 16.11 15.13
N LYS A 51 -9.19 16.73 15.78
CA LYS A 51 -9.40 16.67 17.23
C LYS A 51 -10.63 15.82 17.52
N ILE A 52 -10.48 14.84 18.39
CA ILE A 52 -11.56 13.98 18.86
C ILE A 52 -11.66 14.16 20.36
N GLU A 53 -12.83 14.59 20.81
CA GLU A 53 -13.13 14.82 22.23
C GLU A 53 -14.27 13.89 22.66
N LYS A 54 -13.98 13.02 23.61
CA LYS A 54 -14.97 12.16 24.26
C LYS A 54 -15.15 12.64 25.71
N THR A 55 -16.39 12.95 26.08
CA THR A 55 -16.73 13.48 27.40
C THR A 55 -17.39 12.44 28.31
N SER A 56 -17.76 11.28 27.76
CA SER A 56 -18.35 10.15 28.50
C SER A 56 -17.28 9.14 28.92
N GLU A 57 -17.54 8.42 29.98
CA GLU A 57 -16.76 7.24 30.38
C GLU A 57 -16.94 6.08 29.37
N GLY A 58 -16.17 5.03 29.52
CA GLY A 58 -16.21 3.85 28.67
C GLY A 58 -15.30 3.95 27.44
N THR A 59 -15.16 2.87 26.68
CA THR A 59 -14.29 2.75 25.52
C THR A 59 -15.02 3.08 24.22
N SER A 60 -14.41 3.90 23.38
CA SER A 60 -14.88 4.17 22.03
C SER A 60 -13.78 3.86 21.04
N TRP A 61 -14.15 3.38 19.86
CA TRP A 61 -13.24 3.04 18.79
C TRP A 61 -13.47 3.97 17.60
N GLY A 62 -12.41 4.34 16.91
CA GLY A 62 -12.53 5.19 15.74
C GLY A 62 -11.36 4.99 14.79
N THR A 63 -11.62 5.27 13.53
CA THR A 63 -10.61 5.24 12.47
C THR A 63 -10.76 6.48 11.61
N VAL A 64 -9.64 7.03 11.21
CA VAL A 64 -9.56 8.14 10.26
C VAL A 64 -8.92 7.64 8.99
N TYR A 65 -9.60 7.80 7.87
CA TYR A 65 -9.06 7.53 6.55
C TYR A 65 -8.82 8.85 5.84
N VAL A 66 -7.60 9.03 5.33
CA VAL A 66 -7.25 10.15 4.48
C VAL A 66 -7.04 9.60 3.06
N GLN A 67 -7.77 10.14 2.11
CA GLN A 67 -7.70 9.72 0.71
C GLN A 67 -7.42 10.94 -0.18
N PHE A 68 -6.42 10.83 -1.03
CA PHE A 68 -6.03 11.88 -1.96
C PHE A 68 -5.44 11.27 -3.23
N PHE A 69 -5.44 12.07 -4.31
CA PHE A 69 -4.77 11.69 -5.55
C PHE A 69 -3.35 12.25 -5.56
N GLN A 70 -2.41 11.42 -5.99
CA GLN A 70 -1.01 11.79 -6.15
C GLN A 70 -0.45 11.13 -7.40
N LYS A 71 0.50 11.77 -8.08
CA LYS A 71 1.22 11.12 -9.17
C LYS A 71 2.08 9.99 -8.64
N ALA A 72 2.21 8.91 -9.42
CA ALA A 72 3.03 7.76 -9.00
C ALA A 72 4.49 8.15 -8.73
N SER A 73 5.04 9.07 -9.53
CA SER A 73 6.40 9.62 -9.37
C SER A 73 6.61 10.48 -8.10
N GLU A 74 5.54 10.88 -7.44
CA GLU A 74 5.58 11.70 -6.22
C GLU A 74 5.34 10.87 -4.94
N VAL A 75 5.05 9.58 -5.10
CA VAL A 75 4.85 8.68 -3.95
C VAL A 75 6.19 8.46 -3.28
N ALA A 76 6.32 8.90 -2.03
CA ALA A 76 7.52 8.68 -1.25
C ALA A 76 7.62 7.23 -0.79
N ASP A 77 8.83 6.71 -0.78
CA ASP A 77 9.14 5.40 -0.22
C ASP A 77 8.63 5.31 1.22
N ASN A 78 7.81 4.33 1.50
CA ASN A 78 7.24 4.10 2.82
C ASN A 78 7.13 2.60 3.09
N GLY A 79 7.31 2.20 4.35
CA GLY A 79 7.21 0.81 4.72
C GLY A 79 7.05 0.57 6.22
N SER A 80 6.38 -0.52 6.54
CA SER A 80 6.22 -1.04 7.90
C SER A 80 6.71 -2.49 7.92
N GLY A 81 7.86 -2.74 8.58
CA GLY A 81 8.49 -4.06 8.65
C GLY A 81 9.10 -4.59 7.35
N LEU A 82 8.72 -4.02 6.21
CA LEU A 82 9.29 -4.21 4.88
C LEU A 82 9.85 -2.88 4.37
N LYS A 83 10.91 -2.97 3.56
CA LYS A 83 11.39 -1.88 2.70
C LYS A 83 11.52 -2.41 1.29
N ILE A 84 11.20 -1.57 0.32
CA ILE A 84 11.36 -1.90 -1.09
C ILE A 84 12.07 -0.77 -1.81
N LYS A 85 12.94 -1.12 -2.75
CA LYS A 85 13.60 -0.20 -3.65
C LYS A 85 13.53 -0.77 -5.05
N ARG A 86 13.16 0.06 -6.02
CA ARG A 86 13.16 -0.30 -7.43
C ARG A 86 14.12 0.59 -8.21
N GLU A 87 14.92 -0.02 -9.06
CA GLU A 87 15.91 0.66 -9.88
C GLU A 87 15.87 0.09 -11.29
N ILE A 88 16.02 0.94 -12.30
CA ILE A 88 16.36 0.51 -13.65
C ILE A 88 17.88 0.55 -13.76
N VAL A 89 18.48 -0.62 -13.89
CA VAL A 89 19.93 -0.79 -14.02
C VAL A 89 20.27 -1.12 -15.46
N ASN A 90 21.49 -0.86 -15.90
CA ASN A 90 22.03 -1.05 -17.27
C ASN A 90 21.67 0.02 -18.30
N ALA A 91 21.00 1.04 -17.91
CA ALA A 91 20.83 2.22 -18.76
C ALA A 91 22.06 3.14 -18.70
N GLU A 92 23.26 2.58 -18.67
CA GLU A 92 24.51 3.32 -18.52
C GLU A 92 24.63 4.40 -19.59
N ASN A 93 24.18 5.62 -19.25
CA ASN A 93 24.32 6.84 -20.03
C ASN A 93 23.90 6.80 -21.52
N THR A 94 23.23 5.74 -21.93
CA THR A 94 22.74 5.58 -23.29
C THR A 94 21.25 5.90 -23.32
N PRO A 95 20.80 6.80 -24.19
CA PRO A 95 19.36 7.04 -24.34
C PRO A 95 18.63 5.74 -24.63
N LEU A 96 17.56 5.47 -23.90
CA LEU A 96 16.70 4.32 -24.15
C LEU A 96 16.00 4.52 -25.49
N THR A 97 16.21 3.60 -26.41
CA THR A 97 15.57 3.57 -27.72
C THR A 97 14.67 2.34 -27.84
N VAL A 98 13.78 2.35 -28.83
CA VAL A 98 12.99 1.16 -29.17
C VAL A 98 13.92 -0.01 -29.47
N GLY A 99 13.64 -1.16 -28.86
CA GLY A 99 14.48 -2.36 -28.90
C GLY A 99 15.56 -2.45 -27.82
N SER A 100 15.79 -1.38 -27.04
CA SER A 100 16.71 -1.44 -25.90
C SER A 100 16.23 -2.45 -24.87
N ARG A 101 17.18 -3.18 -24.26
CA ARG A 101 16.95 -4.01 -23.08
C ARG A 101 17.25 -3.21 -21.82
N ILE A 102 16.38 -3.33 -20.84
CA ILE A 102 16.58 -2.79 -19.51
C ILE A 102 16.36 -3.88 -18.47
N THR A 103 17.01 -3.72 -17.33
CA THR A 103 16.81 -4.58 -16.16
C THR A 103 16.19 -3.77 -15.04
N VAL A 104 15.06 -4.20 -14.54
CA VAL A 104 14.47 -3.69 -13.30
C VAL A 104 14.99 -4.56 -12.16
N ARG A 105 15.66 -3.90 -11.23
CA ARG A 105 16.13 -4.50 -9.98
C ARG A 105 15.21 -4.08 -8.84
N ILE A 106 14.60 -5.05 -8.21
CA ILE A 106 13.80 -4.87 -7.00
C ILE A 106 14.60 -5.40 -5.83
N THR A 107 14.85 -4.54 -4.86
CA THR A 107 15.47 -4.89 -3.60
C THR A 107 14.42 -4.84 -2.50
N VAL A 108 14.17 -5.98 -1.85
CA VAL A 108 13.27 -6.06 -0.69
C VAL A 108 14.10 -6.35 0.55
N GLU A 109 13.86 -5.59 1.61
CA GLU A 109 14.48 -5.82 2.92
C GLU A 109 13.40 -6.10 3.95
N SER A 110 13.52 -7.24 4.63
CA SER A 110 12.60 -7.63 5.70
C SER A 110 13.28 -7.59 7.06
N SER A 111 12.59 -7.03 8.06
CA SER A 111 13.05 -6.96 9.45
C SER A 111 12.95 -8.30 10.18
N ARG A 112 12.21 -9.26 9.64
CA ARG A 112 11.96 -10.61 10.18
C ARG A 112 11.69 -11.60 9.06
N ASN A 113 11.61 -12.89 9.35
CA ASN A 113 11.06 -13.85 8.42
C ASN A 113 9.58 -13.58 8.21
N MET A 114 9.14 -13.62 6.96
CA MET A 114 7.74 -13.41 6.58
C MET A 114 7.31 -14.50 5.61
N ASP A 115 6.08 -14.95 5.73
CA ASP A 115 5.48 -15.90 4.81
C ASP A 115 4.52 -15.18 3.85
N PHE A 116 4.44 -15.66 2.63
CA PHE A 116 3.51 -15.20 1.60
C PHE A 116 3.59 -13.71 1.31
N VAL A 117 4.79 -13.25 0.92
CA VAL A 117 5.01 -11.87 0.49
C VAL A 117 4.71 -11.74 -0.99
N GLN A 118 3.84 -10.81 -1.35
CA GLN A 118 3.55 -10.43 -2.71
C GLN A 118 4.23 -9.11 -3.05
N ILE A 119 4.89 -9.06 -4.22
CA ILE A 119 5.38 -7.82 -4.81
C ILE A 119 4.58 -7.57 -6.09
N ALA A 120 4.11 -6.34 -6.27
CA ALA A 120 3.48 -5.89 -7.50
C ALA A 120 4.28 -4.72 -8.07
N ASP A 121 5.00 -4.97 -9.14
CA ASP A 121 5.77 -3.97 -9.87
C ASP A 121 5.00 -3.48 -11.08
N ARG A 122 4.40 -2.30 -10.99
CA ARG A 122 3.72 -1.66 -12.10
C ARG A 122 4.74 -1.03 -13.03
N ARG A 123 4.65 -1.37 -14.31
CA ARG A 123 5.61 -0.90 -15.32
C ARG A 123 5.05 0.16 -16.25
N ALA A 124 5.95 0.89 -16.88
CA ALA A 124 5.59 1.82 -17.95
C ALA A 124 5.01 1.07 -19.17
N ALA A 125 4.11 1.72 -19.89
CA ALA A 125 3.43 1.12 -21.03
C ALA A 125 4.36 0.80 -22.23
N CYS A 126 5.60 1.29 -22.21
CA CYS A 126 6.63 0.96 -23.19
C CYS A 126 7.53 -0.21 -22.79
N MET A 127 7.29 -0.86 -21.67
CA MET A 127 8.12 -1.93 -21.13
C MET A 127 7.44 -3.28 -21.33
N GLU A 128 8.01 -4.13 -22.18
CA GLU A 128 7.54 -5.49 -22.41
C GLU A 128 8.47 -6.52 -21.79
N PRO A 129 7.96 -7.46 -20.96
CA PRO A 129 8.80 -8.48 -20.35
C PRO A 129 9.52 -9.35 -21.41
N VAL A 130 10.84 -9.53 -21.26
CA VAL A 130 11.59 -10.45 -22.10
C VAL A 130 11.11 -11.88 -21.91
N ASN A 131 10.83 -12.26 -20.68
CA ASN A 131 10.21 -13.55 -20.37
C ASN A 131 8.75 -13.33 -19.96
N GLN A 132 7.84 -13.72 -20.82
CA GLN A 132 6.39 -13.59 -20.63
C GLN A 132 5.76 -14.81 -19.93
N LEU A 133 6.52 -15.87 -19.70
CA LEU A 133 6.00 -17.07 -19.06
C LEU A 133 6.06 -16.94 -17.54
N SER A 134 4.97 -17.32 -16.90
CA SER A 134 4.93 -17.46 -15.44
C SER A 134 5.77 -18.66 -15.00
N GLY A 135 6.41 -18.54 -13.84
CA GLY A 135 7.22 -19.64 -13.29
C GLY A 135 8.07 -19.23 -12.10
N TYR A 136 8.67 -20.23 -11.44
CA TYR A 136 9.59 -20.01 -10.31
C TYR A 136 10.98 -19.61 -10.83
N ARG A 137 11.48 -18.48 -10.35
CA ARG A 137 12.81 -17.92 -10.60
C ARG A 137 13.24 -17.07 -9.41
N ASP A 138 14.51 -17.07 -9.07
CA ASP A 138 15.12 -16.20 -8.03
C ASP A 138 14.38 -16.22 -6.68
N GLY A 139 13.85 -17.39 -6.29
CA GLY A 139 13.14 -17.57 -5.03
C GLY A 139 11.70 -17.04 -5.00
N ALA A 140 11.14 -16.65 -6.16
CA ALA A 140 9.78 -16.19 -6.29
C ALA A 140 9.05 -16.86 -7.45
N TYR A 141 7.75 -17.03 -7.36
CA TYR A 141 6.89 -17.32 -8.50
C TYR A 141 6.57 -16.00 -9.19
N ILE A 142 7.08 -15.83 -10.40
CA ILE A 142 6.98 -14.60 -11.18
C ILE A 142 5.87 -14.73 -12.22
N THR A 143 4.94 -13.77 -12.25
CA THR A 143 3.84 -13.74 -13.20
C THR A 143 3.76 -12.37 -13.88
N PRO A 144 4.24 -12.23 -15.12
CA PRO A 144 4.01 -11.03 -15.90
C PRO A 144 2.53 -10.93 -16.31
N LYS A 145 1.96 -9.73 -16.17
CA LYS A 145 0.63 -9.35 -16.64
C LYS A 145 0.75 -8.09 -17.50
N ASP A 146 -0.33 -7.62 -18.07
CA ASP A 146 -0.31 -6.49 -19.02
C ASP A 146 0.26 -5.20 -18.43
N ASN A 147 -0.09 -4.89 -17.18
CA ASN A 147 0.27 -3.64 -16.53
C ASN A 147 1.29 -3.77 -15.38
N ALA A 148 1.62 -4.99 -14.97
CA ALA A 148 2.49 -5.24 -13.83
C ALA A 148 3.17 -6.60 -13.95
N THR A 149 4.29 -6.76 -13.25
CA THR A 149 4.86 -8.07 -12.94
C THR A 149 4.63 -8.36 -11.46
N TYR A 150 4.06 -9.51 -11.18
CA TYR A 150 3.82 -9.97 -9.81
C TYR A 150 4.84 -11.02 -9.41
N TYR A 151 5.31 -10.91 -8.17
CA TYR A 151 6.25 -11.85 -7.57
C TYR A 151 5.61 -12.37 -6.28
N TYR A 152 5.50 -13.67 -6.16
CA TYR A 152 4.95 -14.35 -4.99
C TYR A 152 6.07 -15.12 -4.33
N ILE A 153 6.36 -14.78 -3.08
CA ILE A 153 7.44 -15.34 -2.29
C ILE A 153 6.81 -16.09 -1.12
N ASP A 154 6.90 -17.41 -1.13
CA ASP A 154 6.29 -18.25 -0.08
C ASP A 154 6.94 -17.99 1.28
N GLN A 155 8.26 -17.86 1.30
CA GLN A 155 9.05 -17.56 2.50
C GLN A 155 10.09 -16.50 2.16
N LEU A 156 9.99 -15.33 2.78
CA LEU A 156 10.97 -14.26 2.70
C LEU A 156 11.76 -14.23 4.02
N PRO A 157 13.01 -14.73 4.04
CA PRO A 157 13.85 -14.65 5.22
C PRO A 157 14.14 -13.19 5.62
N LYS A 158 14.45 -12.99 6.89
CA LYS A 158 14.98 -11.70 7.35
C LYS A 158 16.23 -11.33 6.55
N GLY A 159 16.32 -10.07 6.13
CA GLY A 159 17.46 -9.54 5.42
C GLY A 159 17.08 -8.94 4.07
N LYS A 160 18.07 -8.79 3.20
CA LYS A 160 17.98 -8.14 1.90
C LYS A 160 17.92 -9.20 0.79
N HIS A 161 16.92 -9.07 -0.08
CA HIS A 161 16.68 -9.94 -1.22
C HIS A 161 16.61 -9.10 -2.49
N VAL A 162 17.18 -9.60 -3.58
CA VAL A 162 17.24 -8.91 -4.85
C VAL A 162 16.62 -9.81 -5.93
N ILE A 163 15.70 -9.23 -6.70
CA ILE A 163 15.08 -9.87 -7.86
C ILE A 163 15.33 -8.97 -9.06
N GLU A 164 15.72 -9.56 -10.19
CA GLU A 164 15.95 -8.84 -11.44
C GLU A 164 15.03 -9.36 -12.53
N THR A 165 14.45 -8.45 -13.30
CA THR A 165 13.59 -8.78 -14.43
C THR A 165 13.94 -7.92 -15.62
N GLU A 166 14.10 -8.54 -16.77
CA GLU A 166 14.45 -7.87 -18.03
C GLU A 166 13.21 -7.49 -18.83
N TYR A 167 13.27 -6.32 -19.43
CA TYR A 167 12.25 -5.79 -20.32
C TYR A 167 12.84 -5.24 -21.61
N TYR A 168 12.06 -5.24 -22.67
CA TYR A 168 12.33 -4.49 -23.89
C TYR A 168 11.56 -3.17 -23.86
N ILE A 169 12.14 -2.13 -24.46
CA ILE A 169 11.44 -0.89 -24.78
C ILE A 169 10.78 -1.07 -26.15
N ASP A 170 9.46 -1.11 -26.20
CA ASP A 170 8.71 -1.38 -27.43
C ASP A 170 8.29 -0.12 -28.19
N ARG A 171 8.25 1.03 -27.52
CA ARG A 171 7.84 2.29 -28.14
C ARG A 171 8.56 3.51 -27.57
N ALA A 172 8.75 4.53 -28.43
CA ALA A 172 9.34 5.80 -28.04
C ALA A 172 8.29 6.71 -27.36
N GLY A 173 8.72 7.53 -26.42
CA GLY A 173 7.87 8.49 -25.72
C GLY A 173 8.40 8.81 -24.32
N SER A 174 7.63 9.57 -23.58
CA SER A 174 7.84 9.81 -22.15
C SER A 174 6.76 9.06 -21.37
N TYR A 175 7.18 8.17 -20.50
CA TYR A 175 6.29 7.28 -19.76
C TYR A 175 6.62 7.34 -18.27
N GLU A 176 5.60 7.31 -17.45
CA GLU A 176 5.75 7.10 -16.02
C GLU A 176 5.68 5.60 -15.70
N THR A 177 6.54 5.14 -14.83
CA THR A 177 6.38 3.84 -14.18
C THR A 177 5.34 3.99 -13.07
N GLY A 178 4.52 2.97 -12.83
CA GLY A 178 3.68 2.93 -11.64
C GLY A 178 4.52 2.64 -10.38
N THR A 179 3.85 2.55 -9.25
CA THR A 179 4.48 2.18 -7.98
C THR A 179 4.88 0.70 -7.95
N CYS A 180 5.95 0.40 -7.23
CA CYS A 180 6.31 -0.95 -6.83
C CYS A 180 5.90 -1.16 -5.37
N THR A 181 5.08 -2.15 -5.09
CA THR A 181 4.57 -2.43 -3.73
C THR A 181 4.94 -3.83 -3.28
N ALA A 182 5.25 -3.97 -2.00
CA ALA A 182 5.40 -5.28 -1.35
C ALA A 182 4.48 -5.36 -0.15
N GLU A 183 3.82 -6.49 0.05
CA GLU A 183 2.97 -6.72 1.22
C GLU A 183 2.95 -8.20 1.63
N CYS A 184 2.78 -8.45 2.91
CA CYS A 184 2.53 -9.79 3.42
C CYS A 184 1.03 -10.09 3.27
N ALA A 185 0.67 -11.11 2.49
CA ALA A 185 -0.71 -11.39 2.09
C ALA A 185 -1.66 -11.62 3.28
N TYR A 186 -1.17 -12.21 4.36
CA TYR A 186 -1.97 -12.51 5.56
C TYR A 186 -1.72 -11.55 6.73
N SER A 187 -0.84 -10.57 6.54
CA SER A 187 -0.51 -9.53 7.53
C SER A 187 -0.23 -8.21 6.83
N PRO A 188 -1.28 -7.57 6.27
CA PRO A 188 -1.15 -6.41 5.39
C PRO A 188 -0.60 -5.15 6.09
N GLU A 189 -0.46 -5.17 7.40
CA GLU A 189 0.28 -4.15 8.15
C GLU A 189 1.77 -4.14 7.81
N PHE A 190 2.33 -5.27 7.32
CA PHE A 190 3.69 -5.34 6.78
C PHE A 190 3.65 -5.08 5.28
N ARG A 191 3.94 -3.86 4.92
CA ARG A 191 3.92 -3.40 3.54
C ARG A 191 5.01 -2.36 3.28
N ALA A 192 5.35 -2.19 2.02
CA ALA A 192 6.25 -1.14 1.53
C ALA A 192 5.83 -0.68 0.14
N VAL A 193 6.20 0.54 -0.20
CA VAL A 193 6.00 1.15 -1.52
C VAL A 193 7.25 1.92 -1.93
N ALA A 194 7.60 1.85 -3.23
CA ALA A 194 8.62 2.63 -3.91
C ALA A 194 8.10 3.16 -5.24
#